data_c878aad99d51171a3522951f9ac53970
#
_entry.id   c878aad99d51171a3522951f9ac53970
#
_cell.length_a   1.000
_cell.length_b   1.000
_cell.length_c   1.000
_cell.angle_alpha   90.00
_cell.angle_beta   90.00
_cell.angle_gamma   90.00
#
_symmetry.space_group_name_H-M   'P 1'
#
loop_
_entity.id
_entity.type
_entity.pdbx_description
1 polymer ?
#
loop_
_entity_poly.entity_id
_entity_poly.type
_entity_poly.pdbx_seq_one_letter_code
_entity_poly.pdbx_strand_id
1 'polypeptide(L)'
;DIPKNVQVATGDYIVPDRIQHRSYRPQVDPDAKAIAQAIKLIAKAKRPIFYTGGGVINAGPDASVRLRELQALTGAPVTSTLMGLGAFPASDPAWLGMLGMHGTYEANWAMNRAD
;
A
#
# COMPACT_ATOMS: atom_id res chain seq x y z
N ASP A 1 -0.50 13.60 -15.11
CA ASP A 1 0.70 14.25 -15.70
C ASP A 1 0.38 15.68 -16.12
N ILE A 2 1.31 16.58 -15.86
CA ILE A 2 1.25 17.96 -16.33
C ILE A 2 2.44 18.18 -17.28
N PRO A 3 2.21 18.28 -18.60
CA PRO A 3 3.29 18.49 -19.56
C PRO A 3 4.07 19.78 -19.28
N LYS A 4 5.37 19.78 -19.57
CA LYS A 4 6.26 20.90 -19.24
C LYS A 4 5.83 22.23 -19.84
N ASN A 5 5.33 22.22 -21.08
CA ASN A 5 4.81 23.43 -21.74
C ASN A 5 3.58 24.01 -21.03
N VAL A 6 2.77 23.18 -20.38
CA VAL A 6 1.62 23.63 -19.58
C VAL A 6 2.09 24.22 -18.24
N GLN A 7 3.14 23.65 -17.64
CA GLN A 7 3.68 24.15 -16.37
C GLN A 7 4.28 25.56 -16.47
N VAL A 8 4.80 25.91 -17.64
CA VAL A 8 5.41 27.24 -17.90
C VAL A 8 4.47 28.21 -18.62
N ALA A 9 3.27 27.77 -18.98
CA ALA A 9 2.29 28.61 -19.60
C ALA A 9 1.72 29.64 -18.62
N THR A 10 1.39 30.84 -19.14
CA THR A 10 0.66 31.86 -18.39
C THR A 10 -0.82 31.77 -18.69
N GLY A 11 -1.66 32.08 -17.73
CA GLY A 11 -3.11 32.09 -17.88
C GLY A 11 -3.78 32.84 -16.73
N ASP A 12 -5.07 33.08 -16.87
CA ASP A 12 -5.86 33.72 -15.82
C ASP A 12 -6.15 32.68 -14.70
N TYR A 13 -5.88 33.07 -13.47
CA TYR A 13 -6.22 32.26 -12.32
C TYR A 13 -7.66 32.54 -11.88
N ILE A 14 -8.51 31.56 -12.05
CA ILE A 14 -9.91 31.61 -11.60
C ILE A 14 -10.06 30.62 -10.44
N VAL A 15 -10.43 31.13 -9.27
CA VAL A 15 -10.76 30.26 -8.13
C VAL A 15 -12.12 29.63 -8.41
N PRO A 16 -12.21 28.29 -8.51
CA PRO A 16 -13.50 27.64 -8.72
C PRO A 16 -14.33 27.68 -7.43
N ASP A 17 -15.60 28.02 -7.51
CA ASP A 17 -16.53 28.00 -6.37
C ASP A 17 -16.66 26.57 -5.78
N ARG A 18 -16.50 25.56 -6.63
CA ARG A 18 -16.55 24.17 -6.25
C ARG A 18 -15.59 23.32 -7.11
N ILE A 19 -14.74 22.57 -6.43
CA ILE A 19 -13.87 21.60 -7.11
C ILE A 19 -14.65 20.29 -7.30
N GLN A 20 -14.90 19.92 -8.56
CA GLN A 20 -15.48 18.64 -8.93
C GLN A 20 -14.54 17.91 -9.88
N HIS A 21 -14.00 16.78 -9.44
CA HIS A 21 -13.14 15.96 -10.28
C HIS A 21 -13.89 14.70 -10.74
N ARG A 22 -14.11 14.56 -12.05
CA ARG A 22 -14.94 13.47 -12.62
C ARG A 22 -14.43 12.08 -12.30
N SER A 23 -13.13 11.90 -12.21
CA SER A 23 -12.49 10.61 -11.94
C SER A 23 -12.20 10.38 -10.45
N TYR A 24 -12.38 11.39 -9.59
CA TYR A 24 -12.20 11.22 -8.15
C TYR A 24 -13.49 10.70 -7.52
N ARG A 25 -13.58 9.38 -7.41
CA ARG A 25 -14.72 8.67 -6.80
C ARG A 25 -14.18 7.66 -5.79
N PRO A 26 -13.72 8.13 -4.62
CA PRO A 26 -13.21 7.23 -3.59
C PRO A 26 -14.31 6.28 -3.15
N GLN A 27 -13.99 4.99 -3.13
CA GLN A 27 -14.89 3.99 -2.55
C GLN A 27 -14.66 4.00 -1.03
N VAL A 28 -15.66 4.46 -0.28
CA VAL A 28 -15.59 4.57 1.19
C VAL A 28 -16.11 3.32 1.89
N ASP A 29 -16.98 2.57 1.21
CA ASP A 29 -17.52 1.31 1.75
C ASP A 29 -16.74 0.12 1.19
N PRO A 30 -16.37 -0.86 2.05
CA PRO A 30 -15.65 -2.03 1.61
C PRO A 30 -16.53 -2.95 0.74
N ASP A 31 -15.97 -3.46 -0.35
CA ASP A 31 -16.63 -4.51 -1.15
C ASP A 31 -16.41 -5.88 -0.51
N ALA A 32 -17.43 -6.38 0.17
CA ALA A 32 -17.38 -7.67 0.87
C ALA A 32 -17.07 -8.85 -0.07
N LYS A 33 -17.48 -8.79 -1.36
CA LYS A 33 -17.18 -9.85 -2.33
C LYS A 33 -15.72 -9.82 -2.74
N ALA A 34 -15.16 -8.64 -2.98
CA ALA A 34 -13.74 -8.47 -3.28
C ALA A 34 -12.87 -8.91 -2.10
N ILE A 35 -13.25 -8.56 -0.87
CA ILE A 35 -12.55 -9.01 0.35
C ILE A 35 -12.59 -10.55 0.45
N ALA A 36 -13.74 -11.18 0.25
CA ALA A 36 -13.84 -12.64 0.30
C ALA A 36 -12.98 -13.33 -0.78
N GLN A 37 -12.86 -12.72 -1.95
CA GLN A 37 -11.95 -13.22 -3.01
C GLN A 37 -10.48 -13.07 -2.60
N ALA A 38 -10.09 -11.92 -2.05
CA ALA A 38 -8.72 -11.69 -1.55
C ALA A 38 -8.34 -12.70 -0.47
N ILE A 39 -9.22 -12.96 0.50
CA ILE A 39 -9.00 -13.99 1.54
C ILE A 39 -8.76 -15.37 0.92
N LYS A 40 -9.54 -15.75 -0.10
CA LYS A 40 -9.35 -17.03 -0.79
C LYS A 40 -8.00 -17.12 -1.51
N LEU A 41 -7.53 -16.03 -2.09
CA LEU A 41 -6.21 -15.97 -2.75
C LEU A 41 -5.10 -16.09 -1.71
N ILE A 42 -5.16 -15.32 -0.64
CA ILE A 42 -4.19 -15.38 0.47
C ILE A 42 -4.11 -16.81 1.05
N ALA A 43 -5.27 -17.43 1.30
CA ALA A 43 -5.32 -18.78 1.86
C ALA A 43 -4.77 -19.87 0.93
N LYS A 44 -4.70 -19.64 -0.37
CA LYS A 44 -4.16 -20.57 -1.37
C LYS A 44 -2.69 -20.32 -1.67
N ALA A 45 -2.19 -19.14 -1.38
CA ALA A 45 -0.82 -18.75 -1.68
C ALA A 45 0.16 -19.66 -0.93
N LYS A 46 1.22 -20.05 -1.60
CA LYS A 46 2.30 -20.89 -1.03
C LYS A 46 3.46 -20.03 -0.53
N ARG A 47 3.62 -18.85 -1.09
CA ARG A 47 4.66 -17.89 -0.77
C ARG A 47 4.09 -16.48 -0.72
N PRO A 48 3.09 -16.24 0.15
CA PRO A 48 2.50 -14.91 0.27
C PRO A 48 3.50 -13.92 0.84
N ILE A 49 3.37 -12.66 0.44
CA ILE A 49 4.09 -11.53 1.02
C ILE A 49 3.13 -10.35 1.18
N PHE A 50 3.19 -9.65 2.29
CA PHE A 50 2.47 -8.40 2.45
C PHE A 50 3.34 -7.23 2.03
N TYR A 51 2.88 -6.52 1.01
CA TYR A 51 3.49 -5.28 0.55
C TYR A 51 2.62 -4.11 0.99
N THR A 52 3.04 -3.42 2.04
CA THR A 52 2.26 -2.37 2.69
C THR A 52 2.68 -0.99 2.24
N GLY A 53 1.73 -0.10 2.10
CA GLY A 53 1.94 1.28 1.68
C GLY A 53 1.42 2.30 2.69
N GLY A 54 1.47 3.58 2.31
CA GLY A 54 1.00 4.69 3.14
C GLY A 54 -0.47 4.62 3.53
N GLY A 55 -1.28 3.83 2.82
CA GLY A 55 -2.68 3.61 3.18
C GLY A 55 -2.86 3.00 4.57
N VAL A 56 -1.96 2.11 5.00
CA VAL A 56 -2.00 1.54 6.36
C VAL A 56 -1.73 2.63 7.41
N ILE A 57 -0.74 3.49 7.16
CA ILE A 57 -0.41 4.62 8.04
C ILE A 57 -1.60 5.60 8.12
N ASN A 58 -2.17 5.96 6.98
CA ASN A 58 -3.28 6.91 6.89
C ASN A 58 -4.58 6.38 7.52
N ALA A 59 -4.76 5.06 7.55
CA ALA A 59 -5.91 4.43 8.21
C ALA A 59 -5.80 4.42 9.76
N GLY A 60 -4.65 4.81 10.31
CA GLY A 60 -4.44 4.95 11.74
C GLY A 60 -3.89 3.71 12.44
N PRO A 61 -3.67 3.80 13.77
CA PRO A 61 -3.00 2.76 14.55
C PRO A 61 -3.68 1.38 14.49
N ASP A 62 -5.01 1.36 14.43
CA ASP A 62 -5.77 0.11 14.37
C ASP A 62 -5.46 -0.71 13.11
N ALA A 63 -5.19 -0.05 11.98
CA ALA A 63 -4.79 -0.73 10.76
C ALA A 63 -3.45 -1.49 10.94
N SER A 64 -2.49 -0.90 11.65
CA SER A 64 -1.23 -1.56 11.99
C SER A 64 -1.42 -2.73 12.94
N VAL A 65 -2.37 -2.65 13.88
CA VAL A 65 -2.75 -3.78 14.74
C VAL A 65 -3.32 -4.92 13.89
N ARG A 66 -4.26 -4.63 13.00
CA ARG A 66 -4.86 -5.63 12.10
C ARG A 66 -3.85 -6.24 11.13
N LEU A 67 -2.89 -5.46 10.65
CA LEU A 67 -1.80 -5.98 9.83
C LEU A 67 -0.96 -7.01 10.58
N ARG A 68 -0.63 -6.75 11.85
CA ARG A 68 0.10 -7.72 12.70
C ARG A 68 -0.72 -8.99 12.97
N GLU A 69 -2.01 -8.84 13.23
CA GLU A 69 -2.93 -9.98 13.39
C GLU A 69 -2.95 -10.84 12.12
N LEU A 70 -3.10 -10.20 10.95
CA LEU A 70 -3.11 -10.90 9.66
C LEU A 70 -1.77 -11.59 9.38
N GLN A 71 -0.66 -10.93 9.69
CA GLN A 71 0.67 -11.50 9.59
C GLN A 71 0.81 -12.75 10.49
N ALA A 72 0.39 -12.65 11.75
CA ALA A 72 0.44 -13.77 12.68
C ALA A 72 -0.40 -14.98 12.25
N LEU A 73 -1.55 -14.73 11.61
CA LEU A 73 -2.43 -15.79 11.08
C LEU A 73 -1.84 -16.48 9.85
N THR A 74 -1.10 -15.76 9.02
CA THR A 74 -0.62 -16.28 7.73
C THR A 74 0.84 -16.71 7.75
N GLY A 75 1.64 -16.17 8.68
CA GLY A 75 3.09 -16.32 8.68
C GLY A 75 3.81 -15.62 7.53
N ALA A 76 3.08 -14.82 6.72
CA ALA A 76 3.65 -14.13 5.58
C ALA A 76 4.64 -13.04 6.02
N PRO A 77 5.80 -12.90 5.34
CA PRO A 77 6.70 -11.79 5.60
C PRO A 77 6.08 -10.47 5.13
N VAL A 78 6.58 -9.38 5.69
CA VAL A 78 6.10 -8.02 5.42
C VAL A 78 7.22 -7.16 4.86
N THR A 79 6.94 -6.48 3.77
CA THR A 79 7.75 -5.40 3.21
C THR A 79 6.89 -4.16 2.99
N SER A 80 7.49 -3.01 2.80
CA SER A 80 6.70 -1.80 2.54
C SER A 80 7.33 -0.87 1.51
N THR A 81 6.49 0.03 1.01
CA THR A 81 6.95 1.23 0.32
C THR A 81 7.59 2.20 1.31
N LEU A 82 8.28 3.22 0.80
CA LEU A 82 8.79 4.31 1.64
C LEU A 82 7.68 4.93 2.50
N MET A 83 6.49 5.16 1.92
CA MET A 83 5.35 5.74 2.63
C MET A 83 4.65 4.77 3.60
N GLY A 84 4.96 3.49 3.53
CA GLY A 84 4.45 2.46 4.44
C GLY A 84 5.37 2.14 5.62
N LEU A 85 6.55 2.78 5.70
CA LEU A 85 7.47 2.60 6.81
C LEU A 85 6.80 2.98 8.14
N GLY A 86 6.93 2.11 9.14
CA GLY A 86 6.25 2.26 10.43
C GLY A 86 4.88 1.56 10.54
N ALA A 87 4.31 1.07 9.43
CA ALA A 87 3.07 0.29 9.47
C ALA A 87 3.22 -1.07 10.18
N PHE A 88 4.42 -1.64 10.13
CA PHE A 88 4.77 -2.91 10.76
C PHE A 88 6.06 -2.73 11.58
N PRO A 89 6.21 -3.41 12.75
CA PRO A 89 7.39 -3.23 13.61
C PRO A 89 8.67 -3.70 12.92
N ALA A 90 9.69 -2.83 12.86
CA ALA A 90 10.99 -3.17 12.29
C ALA A 90 11.79 -4.19 13.13
N SER A 91 11.41 -4.38 14.39
CA SER A 91 11.99 -5.40 15.30
C SER A 91 11.39 -6.78 15.13
N ASP A 92 10.32 -6.93 14.35
CA ASP A 92 9.68 -8.23 14.13
C ASP A 92 10.49 -9.02 13.09
N PRO A 93 10.77 -10.31 13.33
CA PRO A 93 11.53 -11.16 12.40
C PRO A 93 10.84 -11.37 11.04
N ALA A 94 9.54 -11.14 10.93
CA ALA A 94 8.82 -11.15 9.66
C ALA A 94 9.03 -9.90 8.83
N TRP A 95 9.64 -8.84 9.37
CA TRP A 95 9.93 -7.60 8.68
C TRP A 95 11.15 -7.73 7.77
N LEU A 96 10.96 -7.56 6.46
CA LEU A 96 12.02 -7.66 5.47
C LEU A 96 12.66 -6.31 5.09
N GLY A 97 12.15 -5.21 5.63
CA GLY A 97 12.56 -3.87 5.21
C GLY A 97 11.77 -3.37 4.00
N MET A 98 12.27 -2.30 3.40
CA MET A 98 11.71 -1.71 2.18
C MET A 98 12.27 -2.44 0.96
N LEU A 99 11.47 -2.60 -0.08
CA LEU A 99 11.92 -3.10 -1.38
C LEU A 99 12.33 -1.95 -2.32
N GLY A 100 12.89 -2.30 -3.45
CA GLY A 100 13.31 -1.36 -4.50
C GLY A 100 14.81 -1.15 -4.57
N MET A 101 15.26 -0.17 -5.35
CA MET A 101 16.68 0.13 -5.58
C MET A 101 17.42 0.50 -4.29
N HIS A 102 16.76 1.16 -3.35
CA HIS A 102 17.28 1.54 -2.03
C HIS A 102 16.80 0.60 -0.92
N GLY A 103 16.22 -0.53 -1.28
CA GLY A 103 15.68 -1.50 -0.33
C GLY A 103 16.68 -2.58 0.07
N THR A 104 16.21 -3.48 0.93
CA THR A 104 16.99 -4.64 1.39
C THR A 104 17.03 -5.73 0.31
N TYR A 105 18.07 -6.55 0.36
CA TYR A 105 18.18 -7.72 -0.51
C TYR A 105 17.02 -8.70 -0.26
N GLU A 106 16.71 -8.96 1.00
CA GLU A 106 15.67 -9.88 1.46
C GLU A 106 14.29 -9.49 0.93
N ALA A 107 13.92 -8.20 1.01
CA ALA A 107 12.66 -7.70 0.50
C ALA A 107 12.54 -7.84 -1.01
N ASN A 108 13.58 -7.47 -1.74
CA ASN A 108 13.62 -7.61 -3.20
C ASN A 108 13.57 -9.08 -3.65
N TRP A 109 14.32 -9.93 -2.96
CA TRP A 109 14.36 -11.37 -3.27
C TRP A 109 13.02 -12.05 -2.98
N ALA A 110 12.42 -11.76 -1.83
CA ALA A 110 11.13 -12.32 -1.44
C ALA A 110 10.01 -11.89 -2.40
N MET A 111 9.99 -10.62 -2.82
CA MET A 111 9.01 -10.12 -3.79
C MET A 111 9.10 -10.85 -5.15
N ASN A 112 10.32 -11.17 -5.60
CA ASN A 112 10.52 -11.93 -6.84
C ASN A 112 10.06 -13.40 -6.74
N ARG A 113 9.92 -13.94 -5.54
CA ARG A 113 9.58 -15.34 -5.27
C ARG A 113 8.14 -15.52 -4.79
N ALA A 114 7.46 -14.44 -4.45
CA ALA A 114 6.06 -14.46 -4.04
C ALA A 114 5.12 -14.92 -5.17
N ASP A 115 3.99 -15.50 -4.83
CA ASP A 115 2.96 -15.98 -5.74
C ASP A 115 1.64 -15.19 -5.64
#